data_23e746900701d73568fde332a2473c87
#
_entry.id   23e746900701d73568fde332a2473c87
#
_cell.length_a   1.000
_cell.length_b   1.000
_cell.length_c   1.000
_cell.angle_alpha   90.00
_cell.angle_beta   90.00
_cell.angle_gamma   90.00
#
_symmetry.space_group_name_H-M   'P 1'
#
loop_
_entity.id
_entity.type
_entity.pdbx_description
1 polymer ?
#
loop_
_entity_poly.entity_id
_entity_poly.type
_entity_poly.pdbx_seq_one_letter_code
_entity_poly.pdbx_strand_id
1 'polypeptide(L)'
;MAVGAHTDAQAAGGAGPEGREAPSLAGLPLLGSLFDLKSDSLGTYLRAQQQHGDVVRITAGPPGLRAELYCVFSAEGAQQVLASESANFRKDNSFYQEIRESFGNGLLTSQDADYLRQRRLVQPLFTKRRVDGYAGAVAAETGATLAAWEQAPGGTVDVADEMMHLALRAVARILFGTDVDATVDVVDRCFPVITEYVLRRGYSPANIPRNWPTPGNKRAAAAMDELYAVCDRIIAERRAAGAGGTAGTADTAGEDLLTLLSAATSTEDAAFDAAELRDQVLIFLLAGHETTATSLAFSLHLLARHPEHQARAREEIARVLGDRTPEAADMERLPYLTQVLKEAMRLFPAAPVIGRSSVAATEVGGVTIPAGADVILAPWVTHRHPRYWPDPDRFDPDRFAPEAEAGRPRYAWFPFGGGPRACIGQHFSMLESVIALAMLLREYEFEAVDVDVPVSVGITLRTDGPTRCRIRRLAG
;
A
#
# COMPACT_ATOMS: atom_id res chain seq x y z
N MET A 1 -31.84 -45.98 11.32
CA MET A 1 -31.16 -46.37 12.55
C MET A 1 -29.76 -46.79 12.22
N ALA A 2 -28.78 -45.96 12.56
CA ALA A 2 -27.38 -46.31 12.85
C ALA A 2 -26.71 -45.01 13.34
N VAL A 3 -26.50 -44.95 14.63
CA VAL A 3 -25.76 -43.86 15.33
C VAL A 3 -24.29 -44.17 15.16
N GLY A 4 -23.55 -43.28 14.51
CA GLY A 4 -22.09 -43.35 14.40
C GLY A 4 -21.45 -42.46 15.46
N ALA A 5 -20.63 -43.05 16.28
CA ALA A 5 -19.93 -42.46 17.40
C ALA A 5 -18.92 -41.38 16.99
N HIS A 6 -19.02 -40.22 17.61
CA HIS A 6 -17.94 -39.23 17.65
C HIS A 6 -16.86 -39.74 18.60
N THR A 7 -15.68 -40.01 18.03
CA THR A 7 -14.47 -40.24 18.83
C THR A 7 -13.91 -38.88 19.24
N ASP A 8 -13.95 -38.61 20.54
CA ASP A 8 -13.24 -37.51 21.19
C ASP A 8 -11.72 -37.70 20.98
N ALA A 9 -11.13 -36.84 20.11
CA ALA A 9 -9.70 -36.66 20.10
C ALA A 9 -9.34 -35.77 21.29
N GLN A 10 -8.86 -36.37 22.36
CA GLN A 10 -8.20 -35.68 23.45
C GLN A 10 -7.07 -34.82 22.94
N ALA A 11 -7.26 -33.52 23.01
CA ALA A 11 -6.18 -32.52 22.79
C ALA A 11 -5.10 -32.77 23.85
N ALA A 12 -3.90 -33.10 23.41
CA ALA A 12 -2.71 -33.08 24.22
C ALA A 12 -2.52 -31.66 24.76
N GLY A 13 -2.64 -31.48 26.06
CA GLY A 13 -2.40 -30.23 26.76
C GLY A 13 -0.91 -29.89 26.73
N GLY A 14 -0.49 -29.18 25.68
CA GLY A 14 0.74 -28.41 25.70
C GLY A 14 0.49 -27.18 26.55
N ALA A 15 1.37 -26.88 27.51
CA ALA A 15 1.34 -25.63 28.27
C ALA A 15 1.29 -24.46 27.25
N GLY A 16 0.24 -23.64 27.33
CA GLY A 16 0.14 -22.42 26.51
C GLY A 16 1.31 -21.47 26.82
N PRO A 17 1.54 -20.46 25.98
CA PRO A 17 2.64 -19.50 26.20
C PRO A 17 2.49 -18.84 27.58
N GLU A 18 3.58 -18.78 28.34
CA GLU A 18 3.64 -18.24 29.72
C GLU A 18 3.69 -16.70 29.75
N GLY A 19 3.43 -16.00 28.62
CA GLY A 19 3.49 -14.55 28.52
C GLY A 19 2.47 -13.85 29.45
N ARG A 20 2.77 -12.62 29.82
CA ARG A 20 1.84 -11.77 30.58
C ARG A 20 0.62 -11.40 29.75
N GLU A 21 -0.48 -11.05 30.43
CA GLU A 21 -1.64 -10.46 29.75
C GLU A 21 -1.30 -9.10 29.13
N ALA A 22 -1.85 -8.79 27.94
CA ALA A 22 -1.64 -7.52 27.28
C ALA A 22 -2.23 -6.36 28.11
N PRO A 23 -1.47 -5.30 28.39
CA PRO A 23 -2.03 -4.08 28.95
C PRO A 23 -3.12 -3.55 28.02
N SER A 24 -4.18 -3.01 28.57
CA SER A 24 -5.35 -2.56 27.79
C SER A 24 -5.46 -1.04 27.81
N LEU A 25 -5.62 -0.44 26.63
CA LEU A 25 -5.93 0.97 26.53
C LEU A 25 -7.29 1.25 27.20
N ALA A 26 -7.33 2.22 28.10
CA ALA A 26 -8.57 2.64 28.74
C ALA A 26 -9.51 3.29 27.70
N GLY A 27 -10.78 2.90 27.74
CA GLY A 27 -11.82 3.44 26.87
C GLY A 27 -13.12 3.69 27.63
N LEU A 28 -14.17 4.06 26.90
CA LEU A 28 -15.49 4.29 27.49
C LEU A 28 -16.07 3.00 28.11
N PRO A 29 -16.79 3.10 29.24
CA PRO A 29 -17.56 1.99 29.77
C PRO A 29 -18.45 1.38 28.68
N LEU A 30 -18.48 0.06 28.56
CA LEU A 30 -19.24 -0.74 27.58
C LEU A 30 -18.75 -0.65 26.13
N LEU A 31 -18.20 0.47 25.64
CA LEU A 31 -17.85 0.68 24.24
C LEU A 31 -16.34 0.62 23.97
N GLY A 32 -15.51 0.64 25.02
CA GLY A 32 -14.06 0.69 24.88
C GLY A 32 -13.60 1.89 24.05
N SER A 33 -12.65 1.68 23.18
CA SER A 33 -12.08 2.72 22.30
C SER A 33 -12.76 2.85 20.94
N LEU A 34 -14.02 2.42 20.80
CA LEU A 34 -14.74 2.42 19.53
C LEU A 34 -14.78 3.81 18.86
N PHE A 35 -15.11 4.84 19.66
CA PHE A 35 -15.16 6.22 19.13
C PHE A 35 -13.77 6.79 18.84
N ASP A 36 -12.79 6.47 19.68
CA ASP A 36 -11.40 6.91 19.45
C ASP A 36 -10.85 6.33 18.15
N LEU A 37 -11.02 5.01 17.92
CA LEU A 37 -10.60 4.36 16.68
C LEU A 37 -11.34 4.90 15.44
N LYS A 38 -12.59 5.30 15.60
CA LYS A 38 -13.40 5.83 14.49
C LYS A 38 -13.04 7.27 14.15
N SER A 39 -12.76 8.12 15.15
CA SER A 39 -12.47 9.55 14.96
C SER A 39 -11.00 9.82 14.66
N ASP A 40 -10.08 9.10 15.31
CA ASP A 40 -8.62 9.26 15.21
C ASP A 40 -7.92 7.94 15.54
N SER A 41 -7.94 7.00 14.60
CA SER A 41 -7.30 5.69 14.79
C SER A 41 -5.79 5.79 14.97
N LEU A 42 -5.13 6.65 14.18
CA LEU A 42 -3.68 6.82 14.22
C LEU A 42 -3.20 7.42 15.54
N GLY A 43 -3.85 8.46 16.02
CA GLY A 43 -3.57 9.04 17.33
C GLY A 43 -3.91 8.07 18.46
N THR A 44 -4.93 7.23 18.30
CA THR A 44 -5.26 6.19 19.29
C THR A 44 -4.14 5.16 19.42
N TYR A 45 -3.56 4.70 18.30
CA TYR A 45 -2.40 3.79 18.33
C TYR A 45 -1.16 4.44 18.93
N LEU A 46 -0.89 5.72 18.63
CA LEU A 46 0.22 6.47 19.25
C LEU A 46 0.03 6.59 20.77
N ARG A 47 -1.16 6.97 21.24
CA ARG A 47 -1.49 7.05 22.68
C ARG A 47 -1.34 5.68 23.35
N ALA A 48 -1.79 4.60 22.71
CA ALA A 48 -1.66 3.24 23.24
C ALA A 48 -0.19 2.86 23.46
N GLN A 49 0.68 3.13 22.49
CA GLN A 49 2.12 2.89 22.61
C GLN A 49 2.76 3.73 23.72
N GLN A 50 2.46 5.03 23.76
CA GLN A 50 3.04 5.96 24.75
C GLN A 50 2.66 5.63 26.19
N GLN A 51 1.42 5.15 26.41
CA GLN A 51 0.90 4.85 27.75
C GLN A 51 1.23 3.44 28.24
N HIS A 52 1.32 2.47 27.33
CA HIS A 52 1.35 1.05 27.69
C HIS A 52 2.51 0.27 27.09
N GLY A 53 3.29 0.88 26.18
CA GLY A 53 4.48 0.26 25.57
C GLY A 53 4.19 -0.47 24.26
N ASP A 54 4.99 -1.50 23.98
CA ASP A 54 5.16 -2.05 22.64
C ASP A 54 4.09 -3.04 22.21
N VAL A 55 3.37 -3.69 23.16
CA VAL A 55 2.27 -4.60 22.86
C VAL A 55 1.07 -4.25 23.73
N VAL A 56 -0.03 -3.85 23.11
CA VAL A 56 -1.21 -3.30 23.79
C VAL A 56 -2.47 -3.90 23.23
N ARG A 57 -3.42 -4.27 24.10
CA ARG A 57 -4.77 -4.66 23.70
C ARG A 57 -5.68 -3.42 23.63
N ILE A 58 -6.36 -3.24 22.52
CA ILE A 58 -7.39 -2.23 22.34
C ILE A 58 -8.72 -2.94 22.13
N THR A 59 -9.74 -2.56 22.90
CA THR A 59 -11.08 -3.14 22.81
C THR A 59 -12.05 -2.11 22.22
N ALA A 60 -12.93 -2.55 21.31
CA ALA A 60 -13.90 -1.68 20.67
C ALA A 60 -15.25 -2.37 20.48
N GLY A 61 -16.33 -1.73 20.89
CA GLY A 61 -17.69 -2.22 20.75
C GLY A 61 -18.32 -2.74 22.04
N PRO A 62 -19.67 -2.93 22.02
CA PRO A 62 -20.43 -3.38 23.19
C PRO A 62 -20.16 -4.85 23.52
N PRO A 63 -20.47 -5.29 24.75
CA PRO A 63 -20.40 -6.70 25.13
C PRO A 63 -21.15 -7.59 24.13
N GLY A 64 -20.54 -8.70 23.73
CA GLY A 64 -21.07 -9.62 22.72
C GLY A 64 -20.78 -9.26 21.25
N LEU A 65 -20.38 -8.01 20.97
CA LEU A 65 -19.91 -7.54 19.65
C LEU A 65 -18.56 -6.80 19.76
N ARG A 66 -17.80 -7.12 20.80
CA ARG A 66 -16.53 -6.45 21.10
C ARG A 66 -15.40 -7.01 20.23
N ALA A 67 -14.76 -6.14 19.46
CA ALA A 67 -13.50 -6.45 18.82
C ALA A 67 -12.34 -6.28 19.81
N GLU A 68 -11.36 -7.18 19.76
CA GLU A 68 -10.12 -7.11 20.52
C GLU A 68 -8.95 -7.08 19.54
N LEU A 69 -8.19 -6.00 19.57
CA LEU A 69 -7.04 -5.76 18.70
C LEU A 69 -5.76 -5.83 19.53
N TYR A 70 -4.86 -6.73 19.19
CA TYR A 70 -3.53 -6.81 19.78
C TYR A 70 -2.56 -6.01 18.92
N CYS A 71 -2.21 -4.82 19.39
CA CYS A 71 -1.37 -3.88 18.66
C CYS A 71 0.09 -4.07 19.02
N VAL A 72 0.95 -4.24 18.01
CA VAL A 72 2.41 -4.46 18.15
C VAL A 72 3.14 -3.30 17.50
N PHE A 73 3.94 -2.57 18.29
CA PHE A 73 4.56 -1.31 17.90
C PHE A 73 6.09 -1.36 17.83
N SER A 74 6.73 -2.43 18.33
CA SER A 74 8.18 -2.58 18.27
C SER A 74 8.67 -3.16 16.95
N ALA A 75 9.92 -2.86 16.59
CA ALA A 75 10.59 -3.44 15.43
C ALA A 75 10.76 -4.96 15.56
N GLU A 76 11.09 -5.43 16.76
CA GLU A 76 11.27 -6.84 17.09
C GLU A 76 9.94 -7.61 16.94
N GLY A 77 8.85 -7.06 17.47
CA GLY A 77 7.52 -7.63 17.33
C GLY A 77 7.04 -7.63 15.87
N ALA A 78 7.32 -6.55 15.12
CA ALA A 78 7.01 -6.51 13.69
C ALA A 78 7.80 -7.58 12.90
N GLN A 79 9.08 -7.78 13.23
CA GLN A 79 9.88 -8.86 12.64
C GLN A 79 9.32 -10.24 12.97
N GLN A 80 8.90 -10.46 14.21
CA GLN A 80 8.32 -11.72 14.65
C GLN A 80 7.04 -12.03 13.88
N VAL A 81 6.08 -11.10 13.85
CA VAL A 81 4.78 -11.28 13.18
C VAL A 81 4.90 -11.38 11.66
N LEU A 82 5.75 -10.57 11.03
CA LEU A 82 5.84 -10.51 9.57
C LEU A 82 6.80 -11.53 8.96
N ALA A 83 7.82 -11.97 9.71
CA ALA A 83 8.89 -12.80 9.17
C ALA A 83 9.10 -14.11 9.94
N SER A 84 9.63 -14.07 11.15
CA SER A 84 10.09 -15.30 11.84
C SER A 84 8.97 -16.25 12.21
N GLU A 85 7.78 -15.74 12.54
CA GLU A 85 6.59 -16.54 12.84
C GLU A 85 5.44 -16.28 11.87
N SER A 86 5.75 -15.81 10.66
CA SER A 86 4.75 -15.41 9.67
C SER A 86 3.73 -16.49 9.33
N ALA A 87 4.07 -17.78 9.49
CA ALA A 87 3.15 -18.90 9.33
C ALA A 87 2.01 -18.90 10.36
N ASN A 88 2.24 -18.33 11.55
CA ASN A 88 1.22 -18.17 12.60
C ASN A 88 0.36 -16.92 12.43
N PHE A 89 0.63 -16.06 11.45
CA PHE A 89 -0.06 -14.78 11.29
C PHE A 89 -0.61 -14.59 9.87
N ARG A 90 -1.89 -14.87 9.67
CA ARG A 90 -2.56 -14.85 8.36
C ARG A 90 -3.17 -13.49 8.03
N LYS A 91 -3.29 -13.17 6.74
CA LYS A 91 -4.09 -12.05 6.23
C LYS A 91 -5.56 -12.45 6.07
N ASP A 92 -6.22 -12.83 7.15
CA ASP A 92 -7.56 -13.40 7.08
C ASP A 92 -8.55 -12.80 8.12
N ASN A 93 -8.34 -11.54 8.49
CA ASN A 93 -9.32 -10.80 9.28
C ASN A 93 -10.46 -10.27 8.39
N SER A 94 -11.53 -9.76 9.04
CA SER A 94 -12.72 -9.24 8.37
C SER A 94 -12.42 -8.20 7.29
N PHE A 95 -11.41 -7.35 7.50
CA PHE A 95 -11.00 -6.33 6.54
C PHE A 95 -10.44 -6.94 5.24
N TYR A 96 -9.53 -7.93 5.33
CA TYR A 96 -9.01 -8.61 4.14
C TYR A 96 -10.06 -9.47 3.44
N GLN A 97 -11.02 -10.02 4.17
CA GLN A 97 -12.15 -10.74 3.59
C GLN A 97 -13.00 -9.78 2.74
N GLU A 98 -13.31 -8.58 3.24
CA GLU A 98 -14.07 -7.57 2.49
C GLU A 98 -13.31 -7.06 1.24
N ILE A 99 -11.98 -6.92 1.31
CA ILE A 99 -11.16 -6.62 0.12
C ILE A 99 -11.26 -7.77 -0.89
N ARG A 100 -11.12 -9.02 -0.46
CA ARG A 100 -11.20 -10.20 -1.33
C ARG A 100 -12.54 -10.29 -2.05
N GLU A 101 -13.64 -10.05 -1.33
CA GLU A 101 -14.99 -10.06 -1.91
C GLU A 101 -15.26 -8.92 -2.88
N SER A 102 -14.47 -7.83 -2.85
CA SER A 102 -14.67 -6.63 -3.69
C SER A 102 -13.67 -6.53 -4.84
N PHE A 103 -12.45 -7.04 -4.67
CA PHE A 103 -11.36 -6.95 -5.66
C PHE A 103 -10.82 -8.31 -6.10
N GLY A 104 -11.43 -9.41 -5.63
CA GLY A 104 -11.07 -10.77 -6.01
C GLY A 104 -9.96 -11.40 -5.16
N ASN A 105 -9.65 -12.66 -5.49
CA ASN A 105 -8.66 -13.50 -4.80
C ASN A 105 -7.27 -13.38 -5.43
N GLY A 106 -6.77 -12.16 -5.61
CA GLY A 106 -5.43 -11.91 -6.13
C GLY A 106 -4.34 -11.94 -5.06
N LEU A 107 -3.10 -11.61 -5.44
CA LEU A 107 -1.90 -11.74 -4.61
C LEU A 107 -1.97 -11.04 -3.26
N LEU A 108 -2.71 -9.93 -3.13
CA LEU A 108 -2.89 -9.20 -1.86
C LEU A 108 -3.74 -9.99 -0.87
N THR A 109 -4.78 -10.67 -1.35
CA THR A 109 -5.88 -11.24 -0.56
C THR A 109 -5.86 -12.77 -0.44
N SER A 110 -5.20 -13.45 -1.38
CA SER A 110 -5.08 -14.91 -1.40
C SER A 110 -4.30 -15.46 -0.21
N GLN A 111 -4.57 -16.71 0.15
CA GLN A 111 -3.99 -17.38 1.31
C GLN A 111 -3.32 -18.71 0.90
N ASP A 112 -2.46 -19.19 1.77
CA ASP A 112 -1.87 -20.54 1.76
C ASP A 112 -1.34 -20.99 0.37
N ALA A 113 -1.86 -22.10 -0.17
CA ALA A 113 -1.43 -22.65 -1.45
C ALA A 113 -1.70 -21.71 -2.64
N ASP A 114 -2.86 -21.02 -2.65
CA ASP A 114 -3.20 -20.05 -3.71
C ASP A 114 -2.20 -18.90 -3.72
N TYR A 115 -1.88 -18.36 -2.55
CA TYR A 115 -0.87 -17.30 -2.46
C TYR A 115 0.50 -17.76 -2.97
N LEU A 116 0.94 -18.93 -2.55
CA LEU A 116 2.24 -19.47 -2.96
C LEU A 116 2.31 -19.68 -4.48
N ARG A 117 1.24 -20.25 -5.06
CA ARG A 117 1.10 -20.42 -6.51
C ARG A 117 1.13 -19.08 -7.23
N GLN A 118 0.27 -18.16 -6.84
CA GLN A 118 0.21 -16.83 -7.43
C GLN A 118 1.53 -16.08 -7.30
N ARG A 119 2.17 -16.15 -6.13
CA ARG A 119 3.48 -15.51 -5.91
C ARG A 119 4.55 -16.05 -6.84
N ARG A 120 4.61 -17.40 -7.07
CA ARG A 120 5.57 -18.00 -7.99
C ARG A 120 5.36 -17.53 -9.44
N LEU A 121 4.11 -17.40 -9.87
CA LEU A 121 3.77 -16.92 -11.21
C LEU A 121 4.09 -15.42 -11.41
N VAL A 122 3.83 -14.61 -10.40
CA VAL A 122 3.96 -13.15 -10.50
C VAL A 122 5.39 -12.65 -10.22
N GLN A 123 6.12 -13.29 -9.30
CA GLN A 123 7.42 -12.77 -8.85
C GLN A 123 8.45 -12.57 -9.96
N PRO A 124 8.58 -13.45 -11.00
CA PRO A 124 9.49 -13.22 -12.11
C PRO A 124 9.24 -11.93 -12.90
N LEU A 125 8.00 -11.41 -12.84
CA LEU A 125 7.58 -10.18 -13.53
C LEU A 125 8.01 -8.92 -12.78
N PHE A 126 8.34 -9.02 -11.49
CA PHE A 126 8.78 -7.93 -10.62
C PHE A 126 10.27 -7.99 -10.28
N THR A 127 11.08 -8.67 -11.12
CA THR A 127 12.54 -8.61 -10.99
C THR A 127 13.08 -7.22 -11.30
N LYS A 128 14.23 -6.85 -10.71
CA LYS A 128 14.87 -5.54 -10.94
C LYS A 128 14.94 -5.21 -12.43
N ARG A 129 15.45 -6.16 -13.26
CA ARG A 129 15.60 -5.96 -14.71
C ARG A 129 14.28 -5.65 -15.43
N ARG A 130 13.18 -6.32 -15.03
CA ARG A 130 11.86 -6.07 -15.63
C ARG A 130 11.33 -4.72 -15.23
N VAL A 131 11.40 -4.40 -13.94
CA VAL A 131 10.94 -3.12 -13.39
C VAL A 131 11.74 -1.97 -13.97
N ASP A 132 13.06 -2.10 -14.13
CA ASP A 132 13.91 -1.09 -14.75
C ASP A 132 13.46 -0.76 -16.19
N GLY A 133 12.88 -1.73 -16.90
CA GLY A 133 12.29 -1.52 -18.24
C GLY A 133 11.08 -0.58 -18.27
N TYR A 134 10.41 -0.34 -17.13
CA TYR A 134 9.26 0.56 -17.05
C TYR A 134 9.64 2.03 -16.84
N ALA A 135 10.92 2.35 -16.66
CA ALA A 135 11.41 3.72 -16.44
C ALA A 135 10.92 4.71 -17.52
N GLY A 136 10.96 4.30 -18.79
CA GLY A 136 10.48 5.12 -19.91
C GLY A 136 8.97 5.42 -19.85
N ALA A 137 8.15 4.46 -19.43
CA ALA A 137 6.71 4.66 -19.27
C ALA A 137 6.41 5.65 -18.15
N VAL A 138 7.10 5.54 -17.01
CA VAL A 138 6.98 6.49 -15.88
C VAL A 138 7.41 7.90 -16.32
N ALA A 139 8.55 8.02 -17.02
CA ALA A 139 9.03 9.30 -17.50
C ALA A 139 8.06 9.95 -18.50
N ALA A 140 7.42 9.16 -19.36
CA ALA A 140 6.42 9.66 -20.31
C ALA A 140 5.18 10.22 -19.60
N GLU A 141 4.62 9.51 -18.59
CA GLU A 141 3.47 10.02 -17.85
C GLU A 141 3.82 11.23 -16.97
N THR A 142 5.02 11.26 -16.38
CA THR A 142 5.50 12.44 -15.66
C THR A 142 5.65 13.64 -16.63
N GLY A 143 6.16 13.41 -17.84
CA GLY A 143 6.25 14.43 -18.90
C GLY A 143 4.88 14.98 -19.30
N ALA A 144 3.85 14.13 -19.38
CA ALA A 144 2.48 14.55 -19.65
C ALA A 144 1.92 15.44 -18.52
N THR A 145 2.17 15.08 -17.26
CA THR A 145 1.80 15.90 -16.09
C THR A 145 2.49 17.28 -16.14
N LEU A 146 3.80 17.32 -16.42
CA LEU A 146 4.53 18.57 -16.56
C LEU A 146 3.97 19.47 -17.69
N ALA A 147 3.63 18.89 -18.85
CA ALA A 147 3.01 19.61 -19.94
C ALA A 147 1.62 20.18 -19.60
N ALA A 148 0.83 19.46 -18.81
CA ALA A 148 -0.45 19.96 -18.30
C ALA A 148 -0.26 21.15 -17.35
N TRP A 149 0.76 21.14 -16.51
CA TRP A 149 1.05 22.22 -15.56
C TRP A 149 1.52 23.51 -16.25
N GLU A 150 2.16 23.42 -17.42
CA GLU A 150 2.51 24.62 -18.23
C GLU A 150 1.28 25.42 -18.64
N GLN A 151 0.13 24.76 -18.77
CA GLN A 151 -1.13 25.37 -19.18
C GLN A 151 -2.04 25.68 -18.00
N ALA A 152 -1.67 25.30 -16.77
CA ALA A 152 -2.50 25.50 -15.58
C ALA A 152 -2.55 26.99 -15.19
N PRO A 153 -3.75 27.59 -15.09
CA PRO A 153 -3.88 28.97 -14.66
C PRO A 153 -3.54 29.11 -13.17
N GLY A 154 -2.72 30.11 -12.83
CA GLY A 154 -2.50 30.55 -11.45
C GLY A 154 -1.36 29.90 -10.69
N GLY A 155 -0.63 28.94 -11.27
CA GLY A 155 0.59 28.36 -10.67
C GLY A 155 0.37 27.67 -9.33
N THR A 156 -0.83 27.16 -9.05
CA THR A 156 -1.16 26.38 -7.85
C THR A 156 -1.77 25.05 -8.26
N VAL A 157 -1.24 23.96 -7.72
CA VAL A 157 -1.70 22.59 -7.99
C VAL A 157 -2.04 21.88 -6.67
N ASP A 158 -2.99 20.97 -6.71
CA ASP A 158 -3.21 20.00 -5.64
C ASP A 158 -2.30 18.79 -5.88
N VAL A 159 -1.19 18.71 -5.15
CA VAL A 159 -0.20 17.65 -5.39
C VAL A 159 -0.72 16.26 -5.02
N ALA A 160 -1.73 16.14 -4.14
CA ALA A 160 -2.33 14.84 -3.83
C ALA A 160 -3.13 14.31 -5.02
N ASP A 161 -3.92 15.16 -5.65
CA ASP A 161 -4.75 14.82 -6.81
C ASP A 161 -3.88 14.57 -8.06
N GLU A 162 -2.94 15.47 -8.33
CA GLU A 162 -2.02 15.32 -9.44
C GLU A 162 -1.16 14.03 -9.37
N MET A 163 -0.66 13.68 -8.19
CA MET A 163 0.12 12.46 -8.01
C MET A 163 -0.77 11.20 -8.08
N MET A 164 -2.05 11.30 -7.70
CA MET A 164 -3.02 10.22 -7.89
C MET A 164 -3.22 9.91 -9.37
N HIS A 165 -3.46 10.94 -10.19
CA HIS A 165 -3.60 10.80 -11.64
C HIS A 165 -2.31 10.28 -12.29
N LEU A 166 -1.14 10.83 -11.91
CA LEU A 166 0.14 10.38 -12.45
C LEU A 166 0.38 8.90 -12.18
N ALA A 167 0.26 8.47 -10.92
CA ALA A 167 0.50 7.08 -10.54
C ALA A 167 -0.52 6.12 -11.17
N LEU A 168 -1.79 6.52 -11.28
CA LEU A 168 -2.81 5.72 -11.95
C LEU A 168 -2.51 5.56 -13.44
N ARG A 169 -2.13 6.64 -14.14
CA ARG A 169 -1.74 6.57 -15.55
C ARG A 169 -0.49 5.72 -15.77
N ALA A 170 0.51 5.86 -14.90
CA ALA A 170 1.74 5.07 -14.98
C ALA A 170 1.46 3.56 -14.81
N VAL A 171 0.71 3.17 -13.76
CA VAL A 171 0.39 1.76 -13.54
C VAL A 171 -0.52 1.20 -14.64
N ALA A 172 -1.49 1.99 -15.14
CA ALA A 172 -2.37 1.57 -16.23
C ALA A 172 -1.58 1.38 -17.54
N ARG A 173 -0.64 2.29 -17.87
CA ARG A 173 0.25 2.14 -19.03
C ARG A 173 1.12 0.89 -18.93
N ILE A 174 1.67 0.60 -17.77
CA ILE A 174 2.51 -0.57 -17.55
C ILE A 174 1.70 -1.86 -17.59
N LEU A 175 0.48 -1.85 -17.04
CA LEU A 175 -0.42 -2.98 -17.07
C LEU A 175 -0.97 -3.27 -18.47
N PHE A 176 -1.39 -2.24 -19.19
CA PHE A 176 -2.19 -2.37 -20.41
C PHE A 176 -1.49 -1.87 -21.69
N GLY A 177 -0.33 -1.23 -21.57
CA GLY A 177 0.42 -0.68 -22.70
C GLY A 177 -0.15 0.66 -23.19
N THR A 178 -0.94 0.65 -24.23
CA THR A 178 -1.55 1.84 -24.85
C THR A 178 -3.03 1.97 -24.50
N ASP A 179 -3.58 3.19 -24.65
CA ASP A 179 -4.99 3.52 -24.41
C ASP A 179 -5.44 3.35 -22.96
N VAL A 180 -4.85 4.17 -22.10
CA VAL A 180 -5.12 4.13 -20.66
C VAL A 180 -6.26 5.05 -20.22
N ASP A 181 -6.63 6.07 -21.02
CA ASP A 181 -7.53 7.14 -20.58
C ASP A 181 -8.92 6.62 -20.18
N ALA A 182 -9.53 5.77 -21.00
CA ALA A 182 -10.82 5.17 -20.67
C ALA A 182 -10.78 4.28 -19.41
N THR A 183 -9.63 3.65 -19.12
CA THR A 183 -9.43 2.85 -17.91
C THR A 183 -9.26 3.74 -16.70
N VAL A 184 -8.48 4.81 -16.82
CA VAL A 184 -8.28 5.82 -15.76
C VAL A 184 -9.62 6.41 -15.33
N ASP A 185 -10.46 6.84 -16.25
CA ASP A 185 -11.79 7.42 -15.97
C ASP A 185 -12.69 6.46 -15.17
N VAL A 186 -12.67 5.17 -15.49
CA VAL A 186 -13.47 4.16 -14.76
C VAL A 186 -12.90 3.92 -13.36
N VAL A 187 -11.57 3.81 -13.25
CA VAL A 187 -10.91 3.60 -11.96
C VAL A 187 -11.16 4.80 -11.03
N ASP A 188 -10.95 6.03 -11.47
CA ASP A 188 -11.20 7.25 -10.71
C ASP A 188 -12.63 7.36 -10.18
N ARG A 189 -13.59 6.90 -10.98
CA ARG A 189 -15.01 6.92 -10.59
C ARG A 189 -15.39 5.78 -9.66
N CYS A 190 -14.89 4.56 -9.90
CA CYS A 190 -15.34 3.36 -9.22
C CYS A 190 -14.57 3.05 -7.93
N PHE A 191 -13.26 3.28 -7.90
CA PHE A 191 -12.43 2.93 -6.74
C PHE A 191 -12.84 3.62 -5.44
N PRO A 192 -13.12 4.94 -5.40
CA PRO A 192 -13.57 5.59 -4.17
C PRO A 192 -14.84 4.96 -3.60
N VAL A 193 -15.81 4.61 -4.47
CA VAL A 193 -17.08 3.97 -4.07
C VAL A 193 -16.84 2.59 -3.46
N ILE A 194 -16.00 1.76 -4.11
CA ILE A 194 -15.69 0.41 -3.65
C ILE A 194 -14.87 0.47 -2.36
N THR A 195 -13.88 1.35 -2.29
CA THR A 195 -13.01 1.53 -1.12
C THR A 195 -13.82 1.95 0.12
N GLU A 196 -14.71 2.96 -0.01
CA GLU A 196 -15.61 3.37 1.07
C GLU A 196 -16.50 2.22 1.53
N TYR A 197 -17.02 1.44 0.58
CA TYR A 197 -17.85 0.28 0.88
C TYR A 197 -17.08 -0.80 1.66
N VAL A 198 -15.87 -1.14 1.23
CA VAL A 198 -14.97 -2.10 1.91
C VAL A 198 -14.65 -1.65 3.32
N LEU A 199 -14.26 -0.38 3.50
CA LEU A 199 -13.92 0.18 4.80
C LEU A 199 -15.10 0.11 5.78
N ARG A 200 -16.25 0.58 5.34
CA ARG A 200 -17.46 0.56 6.17
C ARG A 200 -17.80 -0.85 6.64
N ARG A 201 -17.64 -1.87 5.78
CA ARG A 201 -17.94 -3.26 6.10
C ARG A 201 -16.84 -3.92 6.93
N GLY A 202 -15.59 -3.69 6.58
CA GLY A 202 -14.43 -4.27 7.26
C GLY A 202 -14.30 -3.87 8.73
N TYR A 203 -14.81 -2.66 9.07
CA TYR A 203 -14.82 -2.15 10.45
C TYR A 203 -16.20 -2.24 11.12
N SER A 204 -17.19 -2.81 10.47
CA SER A 204 -18.54 -2.97 11.04
C SER A 204 -18.62 -4.27 11.83
N PRO A 205 -19.11 -4.25 13.10
CA PRO A 205 -19.34 -5.47 13.86
C PRO A 205 -20.52 -6.30 13.33
N ALA A 206 -21.37 -5.71 12.51
CA ALA A 206 -22.52 -6.39 11.88
C ALA A 206 -22.78 -5.81 10.50
N ASN A 207 -22.72 -6.65 9.48
CA ASN A 207 -22.91 -6.25 8.10
C ASN A 207 -24.26 -6.72 7.55
N ILE A 208 -24.94 -5.82 6.84
CA ILE A 208 -26.10 -6.18 6.02
C ILE A 208 -25.59 -7.08 4.88
N PRO A 209 -26.26 -8.22 4.58
CA PRO A 209 -25.88 -9.07 3.45
C PRO A 209 -25.74 -8.31 2.15
N ARG A 210 -24.71 -8.60 1.35
CA ARG A 210 -24.38 -7.88 0.11
C ARG A 210 -25.52 -7.94 -0.93
N ASN A 211 -26.27 -9.02 -0.95
CA ASN A 211 -27.41 -9.24 -1.85
C ASN A 211 -28.69 -8.47 -1.46
N TRP A 212 -28.72 -7.81 -0.29
CA TRP A 212 -29.86 -6.95 0.06
C TRP A 212 -29.83 -5.65 -0.73
N PRO A 213 -30.96 -5.19 -1.28
CA PRO A 213 -31.01 -4.07 -2.24
C PRO A 213 -30.94 -2.69 -1.56
N THR A 214 -30.00 -2.50 -0.62
CA THR A 214 -29.75 -1.19 -0.02
C THR A 214 -29.09 -0.25 -1.02
N PRO A 215 -29.26 1.08 -0.90
CA PRO A 215 -28.61 2.03 -1.78
C PRO A 215 -27.08 1.89 -1.83
N GLY A 216 -26.45 1.59 -0.69
CA GLY A 216 -25.01 1.37 -0.59
C GLY A 216 -24.56 0.10 -1.33
N ASN A 217 -25.26 -1.03 -1.13
CA ASN A 217 -24.96 -2.28 -1.82
C ASN A 217 -25.12 -2.14 -3.35
N LYS A 218 -26.21 -1.46 -3.80
CA LYS A 218 -26.45 -1.22 -5.23
C LYS A 218 -25.35 -0.35 -5.87
N ARG A 219 -24.93 0.74 -5.20
CA ARG A 219 -23.86 1.59 -5.71
C ARG A 219 -22.54 0.84 -5.81
N ALA A 220 -22.16 0.09 -4.77
CA ALA A 220 -20.94 -0.68 -4.77
C ALA A 220 -20.95 -1.80 -5.83
N ALA A 221 -22.07 -2.53 -5.97
CA ALA A 221 -22.22 -3.55 -7.00
C ALA A 221 -22.08 -2.96 -8.41
N ALA A 222 -22.74 -1.84 -8.71
CA ALA A 222 -22.64 -1.18 -10.01
C ALA A 222 -21.20 -0.72 -10.32
N ALA A 223 -20.49 -0.17 -9.33
CA ALA A 223 -19.08 0.23 -9.49
C ALA A 223 -18.15 -0.97 -9.71
N MET A 224 -18.38 -2.09 -9.00
CA MET A 224 -17.62 -3.34 -9.21
C MET A 224 -17.90 -3.93 -10.60
N ASP A 225 -19.16 -3.99 -11.02
CA ASP A 225 -19.54 -4.51 -12.34
C ASP A 225 -18.90 -3.70 -13.47
N GLU A 226 -18.89 -2.37 -13.37
CA GLU A 226 -18.26 -1.48 -14.34
C GLU A 226 -16.74 -1.69 -14.42
N LEU A 227 -16.07 -1.75 -13.26
CA LEU A 227 -14.62 -1.99 -13.17
C LEU A 227 -14.25 -3.36 -13.74
N TYR A 228 -15.02 -4.41 -13.40
CA TYR A 228 -14.80 -5.76 -13.89
C TYR A 228 -14.98 -5.83 -15.41
N ALA A 229 -16.01 -5.19 -15.95
CA ALA A 229 -16.28 -5.16 -17.38
C ALA A 229 -15.13 -4.53 -18.20
N VAL A 230 -14.50 -3.47 -17.67
CA VAL A 230 -13.32 -2.86 -18.31
C VAL A 230 -12.14 -3.83 -18.29
N CYS A 231 -11.85 -4.44 -17.15
CA CYS A 231 -10.74 -5.41 -17.04
C CYS A 231 -10.96 -6.62 -17.95
N ASP A 232 -12.17 -7.20 -17.95
CA ASP A 232 -12.50 -8.36 -18.78
C ASP A 232 -12.40 -8.04 -20.29
N ARG A 233 -12.84 -6.85 -20.70
CA ARG A 233 -12.68 -6.38 -22.08
C ARG A 233 -11.22 -6.29 -22.49
N ILE A 234 -10.37 -5.62 -21.69
CA ILE A 234 -8.94 -5.46 -21.98
C ILE A 234 -8.25 -6.82 -22.05
N ILE A 235 -8.55 -7.72 -21.12
CA ILE A 235 -8.02 -9.09 -21.12
C ILE A 235 -8.42 -9.85 -22.41
N ALA A 236 -9.69 -9.73 -22.82
CA ALA A 236 -10.20 -10.38 -24.04
C ALA A 236 -9.52 -9.82 -25.29
N GLU A 237 -9.39 -8.50 -25.42
CA GLU A 237 -8.70 -7.82 -26.53
C GLU A 237 -7.23 -8.28 -26.65
N ARG A 238 -6.51 -8.37 -25.54
CA ARG A 238 -5.11 -8.83 -25.53
C ARG A 238 -4.96 -10.29 -25.91
N ARG A 239 -5.85 -11.16 -25.43
CA ARG A 239 -5.84 -12.57 -25.82
C ARG A 239 -6.13 -12.75 -27.32
N ALA A 240 -7.07 -11.95 -27.86
CA ALA A 240 -7.37 -11.96 -29.28
C ALA A 240 -6.16 -11.49 -30.14
N ALA A 241 -5.49 -10.41 -29.73
CA ALA A 241 -4.30 -9.90 -30.41
C ALA A 241 -3.13 -10.91 -30.38
N GLY A 242 -2.91 -11.57 -29.26
CA GLY A 242 -1.87 -12.60 -29.12
C GLY A 242 -2.14 -13.87 -29.96
N ALA A 243 -3.40 -14.23 -30.17
CA ALA A 243 -3.80 -15.35 -31.00
C ALA A 243 -3.68 -15.09 -32.51
N GLY A 244 -3.67 -13.82 -32.94
CA GLY A 244 -3.69 -13.42 -34.35
C GLY A 244 -2.33 -13.30 -35.04
N GLY A 245 -1.20 -13.48 -34.35
CA GLY A 245 0.14 -13.59 -34.95
C GLY A 245 0.67 -12.37 -35.72
N THR A 246 0.01 -11.23 -35.65
CA THR A 246 0.52 -9.98 -36.21
C THR A 246 1.27 -9.22 -35.13
N ALA A 247 2.59 -9.39 -35.11
CA ALA A 247 3.50 -8.52 -34.39
C ALA A 247 3.27 -7.07 -34.84
N GLY A 248 2.43 -6.35 -34.10
CA GLY A 248 2.33 -4.91 -34.23
C GLY A 248 3.63 -4.31 -33.74
N THR A 249 4.21 -3.44 -34.55
CA THR A 249 5.40 -2.61 -34.34
C THR A 249 6.25 -2.94 -33.11
N ALA A 250 7.41 -3.47 -33.38
CA ALA A 250 8.34 -4.25 -32.55
C ALA A 250 8.85 -3.64 -31.23
N ASP A 251 8.25 -2.61 -30.65
CA ASP A 251 8.90 -1.92 -29.55
C ASP A 251 8.11 -1.90 -28.19
N THR A 252 6.86 -2.32 -28.13
CA THR A 252 6.13 -2.32 -26.84
C THR A 252 5.05 -3.40 -26.65
N ALA A 253 4.54 -4.02 -27.70
CA ALA A 253 3.35 -4.90 -27.64
C ALA A 253 3.61 -6.28 -26.99
N GLY A 254 4.85 -6.65 -26.70
CA GLY A 254 5.22 -7.94 -26.08
C GLY A 254 5.63 -7.83 -24.61
N GLU A 255 5.68 -6.62 -24.03
CA GLU A 255 6.29 -6.38 -22.73
C GLU A 255 5.34 -5.81 -21.66
N ASP A 256 4.07 -5.53 -21.97
CA ASP A 256 3.13 -5.09 -20.92
C ASP A 256 2.85 -6.21 -19.91
N LEU A 257 2.60 -5.78 -18.67
CA LEU A 257 2.47 -6.70 -17.54
C LEU A 257 1.29 -7.67 -17.71
N LEU A 258 0.20 -7.26 -18.37
CA LEU A 258 -0.95 -8.12 -18.64
C LEU A 258 -0.61 -9.24 -19.61
N THR A 259 0.14 -8.96 -20.67
CA THR A 259 0.64 -9.96 -21.61
C THR A 259 1.53 -10.97 -20.87
N LEU A 260 2.44 -10.49 -20.04
CA LEU A 260 3.33 -11.32 -19.24
C LEU A 260 2.57 -12.17 -18.22
N LEU A 261 1.58 -11.60 -17.54
CA LEU A 261 0.71 -12.33 -16.61
C LEU A 261 -0.10 -13.42 -17.31
N SER A 262 -0.62 -13.13 -18.53
CA SER A 262 -1.39 -14.08 -19.32
C SER A 262 -0.54 -15.27 -19.78
N ALA A 263 0.75 -15.06 -19.99
CA ALA A 263 1.72 -16.09 -20.39
C ALA A 263 2.43 -16.76 -19.20
N ALA A 264 2.22 -16.25 -17.97
CA ALA A 264 2.92 -16.75 -16.80
C ALA A 264 2.55 -18.20 -16.50
N THR A 265 3.54 -19.07 -16.56
CA THR A 265 3.44 -20.48 -16.20
C THR A 265 4.65 -20.86 -15.36
N SER A 266 4.53 -21.94 -14.59
CA SER A 266 5.67 -22.55 -13.92
C SER A 266 5.70 -24.05 -14.23
N THR A 267 6.79 -24.72 -13.86
CA THR A 267 6.91 -26.18 -13.98
C THR A 267 5.92 -26.95 -13.09
N GLU A 268 5.43 -26.27 -12.04
CA GLU A 268 4.54 -26.84 -11.02
C GLU A 268 3.10 -26.32 -11.13
N ASP A 269 2.90 -25.14 -11.76
CA ASP A 269 1.63 -24.43 -11.72
C ASP A 269 1.12 -24.11 -13.14
N ALA A 270 -0.19 -24.28 -13.35
CA ALA A 270 -0.87 -23.82 -14.55
C ALA A 270 -0.92 -22.27 -14.61
N ALA A 271 -1.09 -21.74 -15.83
CA ALA A 271 -1.34 -20.32 -16.05
C ALA A 271 -2.62 -19.86 -15.34
N PHE A 272 -2.73 -18.54 -15.14
CA PHE A 272 -3.96 -17.93 -14.64
C PHE A 272 -5.12 -18.15 -15.63
N ASP A 273 -6.28 -18.52 -15.11
CA ASP A 273 -7.51 -18.44 -15.88
C ASP A 273 -7.98 -16.96 -16.05
N ALA A 274 -9.09 -16.73 -16.72
CA ALA A 274 -9.55 -15.37 -17.00
C ALA A 274 -10.00 -14.62 -15.73
N ALA A 275 -10.61 -15.32 -14.79
CA ALA A 275 -11.10 -14.72 -13.54
C ALA A 275 -9.90 -14.40 -12.61
N GLU A 276 -8.98 -15.35 -12.47
CA GLU A 276 -7.76 -15.13 -11.70
C GLU A 276 -6.92 -13.99 -12.27
N LEU A 277 -6.79 -13.91 -13.60
CA LEU A 277 -6.06 -12.82 -14.24
C LEU A 277 -6.70 -11.47 -13.97
N ARG A 278 -8.02 -11.35 -14.05
CA ARG A 278 -8.77 -10.15 -13.68
C ARG A 278 -8.51 -9.77 -12.22
N ASP A 279 -8.57 -10.73 -11.30
CA ASP A 279 -8.32 -10.50 -9.88
C ASP A 279 -6.90 -9.97 -9.63
N GLN A 280 -5.88 -10.50 -10.36
CA GLN A 280 -4.52 -9.96 -10.27
C GLN A 280 -4.44 -8.52 -10.79
N VAL A 281 -5.05 -8.23 -11.92
CA VAL A 281 -5.07 -6.89 -12.52
C VAL A 281 -5.71 -5.87 -11.59
N LEU A 282 -6.88 -6.22 -11.01
CA LEU A 282 -7.58 -5.36 -10.06
C LEU A 282 -6.76 -5.08 -8.79
N ILE A 283 -6.09 -6.11 -8.27
CA ILE A 283 -5.20 -5.97 -7.11
C ILE A 283 -3.98 -5.10 -7.46
N PHE A 284 -3.42 -5.20 -8.66
CA PHE A 284 -2.30 -4.35 -9.07
C PHE A 284 -2.71 -2.90 -9.29
N LEU A 285 -3.89 -2.66 -9.88
CA LEU A 285 -4.47 -1.33 -9.95
C LEU A 285 -4.70 -0.74 -8.55
N LEU A 286 -5.34 -1.48 -7.64
CA LEU A 286 -5.58 -1.03 -6.28
C LEU A 286 -4.27 -0.71 -5.54
N ALA A 287 -3.30 -1.62 -5.58
CA ALA A 287 -2.09 -1.50 -4.78
C ALA A 287 -1.06 -0.55 -5.39
N GLY A 288 -1.05 -0.38 -6.72
CA GLY A 288 0.02 0.33 -7.43
C GLY A 288 -0.18 1.85 -7.44
N HIS A 289 -1.41 2.36 -7.64
CA HIS A 289 -1.59 3.80 -7.80
C HIS A 289 -1.68 4.56 -6.48
N GLU A 290 -2.58 4.20 -5.56
CA GLU A 290 -2.79 4.96 -4.32
C GLU A 290 -1.53 5.03 -3.44
N THR A 291 -0.78 3.93 -3.34
CA THR A 291 0.40 3.88 -2.44
C THR A 291 1.54 4.74 -2.95
N THR A 292 1.79 4.71 -4.26
CA THR A 292 2.83 5.53 -4.90
C THR A 292 2.42 7.00 -4.91
N ALA A 293 1.16 7.30 -5.24
CA ALA A 293 0.60 8.65 -5.18
C ALA A 293 0.75 9.29 -3.80
N THR A 294 0.41 8.56 -2.73
CA THR A 294 0.59 9.01 -1.35
C THR A 294 2.05 9.34 -1.06
N SER A 295 2.98 8.47 -1.47
CA SER A 295 4.41 8.67 -1.25
C SER A 295 4.95 9.90 -2.01
N LEU A 296 4.52 10.10 -3.25
CA LEU A 296 4.87 11.25 -4.07
C LEU A 296 4.30 12.55 -3.50
N ALA A 297 3.00 12.57 -3.20
CA ALA A 297 2.30 13.75 -2.68
C ALA A 297 2.93 14.25 -1.37
N PHE A 298 3.17 13.35 -0.41
CA PHE A 298 3.82 13.74 0.84
C PHE A 298 5.31 14.10 0.66
N SER A 299 6.02 13.50 -0.30
CA SER A 299 7.40 13.92 -0.62
C SER A 299 7.43 15.36 -1.14
N LEU A 300 6.56 15.71 -2.09
CA LEU A 300 6.45 17.07 -2.63
C LEU A 300 5.98 18.07 -1.56
N HIS A 301 4.97 17.71 -0.77
CA HIS A 301 4.47 18.54 0.33
C HIS A 301 5.56 18.83 1.37
N LEU A 302 6.30 17.81 1.79
CA LEU A 302 7.40 17.98 2.75
C LEU A 302 8.52 18.84 2.17
N LEU A 303 8.91 18.63 0.91
CA LEU A 303 9.89 19.48 0.24
C LEU A 303 9.42 20.91 0.05
N ALA A 304 8.13 21.13 -0.22
CA ALA A 304 7.52 22.46 -0.32
C ALA A 304 7.57 23.24 1.00
N ARG A 305 7.60 22.54 2.14
CA ARG A 305 7.73 23.11 3.48
C ARG A 305 9.17 23.28 3.96
N HIS A 306 10.13 22.62 3.29
CA HIS A 306 11.54 22.58 3.66
C HIS A 306 12.42 22.96 2.46
N PRO A 307 12.49 24.25 2.10
CA PRO A 307 13.18 24.70 0.90
C PRO A 307 14.67 24.33 0.88
N GLU A 308 15.32 24.19 2.02
CA GLU A 308 16.72 23.73 2.14
C GLU A 308 16.89 22.29 1.65
N HIS A 309 15.97 21.38 1.98
CA HIS A 309 15.98 20.01 1.51
C HIS A 309 15.59 19.92 0.03
N GLN A 310 14.66 20.76 -0.42
CA GLN A 310 14.29 20.87 -1.83
C GLN A 310 15.48 21.36 -2.70
N ALA A 311 16.18 22.39 -2.26
CA ALA A 311 17.36 22.92 -2.95
C ALA A 311 18.46 21.84 -3.08
N ARG A 312 18.77 21.13 -2.00
CA ARG A 312 19.76 20.04 -1.99
C ARG A 312 19.37 18.89 -2.94
N ALA A 313 18.09 18.50 -2.98
CA ALA A 313 17.62 17.49 -3.92
C ALA A 313 17.78 17.96 -5.38
N ARG A 314 17.46 19.22 -5.67
CA ARG A 314 17.62 19.81 -6.99
C ARG A 314 19.07 19.91 -7.44
N GLU A 315 19.99 20.25 -6.54
CA GLU A 315 21.43 20.25 -6.81
C GLU A 315 21.93 18.85 -7.20
N GLU A 316 21.47 17.82 -6.49
CA GLU A 316 21.78 16.42 -6.84
C GLU A 316 21.23 16.06 -8.23
N ILE A 317 19.96 16.38 -8.51
CA ILE A 317 19.29 16.12 -9.79
C ILE A 317 20.05 16.82 -10.94
N ALA A 318 20.36 18.10 -10.81
CA ALA A 318 21.09 18.86 -11.83
C ALA A 318 22.47 18.26 -12.11
N ARG A 319 23.20 17.88 -11.07
CA ARG A 319 24.53 17.26 -11.20
C ARG A 319 24.49 15.89 -11.89
N VAL A 320 23.44 15.09 -11.63
CA VAL A 320 23.35 13.71 -12.14
C VAL A 320 22.71 13.64 -13.51
N LEU A 321 21.63 14.38 -13.73
CA LEU A 321 20.81 14.29 -14.92
C LEU A 321 21.11 15.38 -15.96
N GLY A 322 21.44 16.63 -15.52
CA GLY A 322 21.38 17.77 -16.44
C GLY A 322 19.99 17.85 -17.08
N ASP A 323 19.96 17.96 -18.40
CA ASP A 323 18.70 18.09 -19.18
C ASP A 323 18.14 16.75 -19.67
N ARG A 324 18.84 15.63 -19.45
CA ARG A 324 18.39 14.32 -19.96
C ARG A 324 17.25 13.74 -19.11
N THR A 325 16.41 12.95 -19.74
CA THR A 325 15.39 12.16 -19.05
C THR A 325 16.05 11.13 -18.13
N PRO A 326 15.57 10.95 -16.88
CA PRO A 326 16.11 9.95 -15.97
C PRO A 326 15.82 8.52 -16.47
N GLU A 327 16.78 7.63 -16.24
CA GLU A 327 16.71 6.21 -16.51
C GLU A 327 16.76 5.41 -15.20
N ALA A 328 16.44 4.12 -15.25
CA ALA A 328 16.48 3.26 -14.07
C ALA A 328 17.84 3.24 -13.35
N ALA A 329 18.94 3.31 -14.10
CA ALA A 329 20.30 3.35 -13.54
C ALA A 329 20.60 4.62 -12.72
N ASP A 330 19.85 5.68 -12.91
CA ASP A 330 20.04 6.92 -12.17
C ASP A 330 19.54 6.85 -10.74
N MET A 331 18.65 5.93 -10.43
CA MET A 331 18.15 5.72 -9.06
C MET A 331 19.31 5.51 -8.06
N GLU A 332 20.35 4.77 -8.44
CA GLU A 332 21.54 4.57 -7.59
C GLU A 332 22.44 5.82 -7.50
N ARG A 333 22.28 6.78 -8.42
CA ARG A 333 23.03 8.03 -8.49
C ARG A 333 22.29 9.21 -7.84
N LEU A 334 21.05 9.00 -7.40
CA LEU A 334 20.20 9.97 -6.72
C LEU A 334 19.92 9.54 -5.25
N PRO A 335 20.97 9.31 -4.44
CA PRO A 335 20.83 8.81 -3.08
C PRO A 335 20.08 9.78 -2.17
N TYR A 336 20.29 11.11 -2.30
CA TYR A 336 19.60 12.07 -1.46
C TYR A 336 18.11 12.16 -1.78
N LEU A 337 17.74 12.14 -3.04
CA LEU A 337 16.34 12.09 -3.46
C LEU A 337 15.65 10.80 -2.95
N THR A 338 16.37 9.68 -2.96
CA THR A 338 15.90 8.43 -2.36
C THR A 338 15.73 8.54 -0.83
N GLN A 339 16.63 9.25 -0.13
CA GLN A 339 16.49 9.53 1.30
C GLN A 339 15.26 10.40 1.60
N VAL A 340 15.00 11.41 0.80
CA VAL A 340 13.77 12.24 0.88
C VAL A 340 12.52 11.36 0.78
N LEU A 341 12.46 10.48 -0.23
CA LEU A 341 11.33 9.56 -0.42
C LEU A 341 11.17 8.59 0.76
N LYS A 342 12.26 8.01 1.25
CA LYS A 342 12.24 7.11 2.43
C LYS A 342 11.74 7.83 3.68
N GLU A 343 12.15 9.07 3.90
CA GLU A 343 11.73 9.88 5.05
C GLU A 343 10.26 10.29 4.93
N ALA A 344 9.79 10.62 3.74
CA ALA A 344 8.37 10.84 3.50
C ALA A 344 7.53 9.58 3.80
N MET A 345 7.97 8.40 3.35
CA MET A 345 7.34 7.12 3.67
C MET A 345 7.43 6.76 5.16
N ARG A 346 8.42 7.25 5.89
CA ARG A 346 8.51 7.10 7.35
C ARG A 346 7.43 7.91 8.05
N LEU A 347 7.33 9.18 7.71
CA LEU A 347 6.35 10.10 8.30
C LEU A 347 4.91 9.79 7.85
N PHE A 348 4.74 9.45 6.58
CA PHE A 348 3.44 9.18 5.96
C PHE A 348 3.45 7.84 5.21
N PRO A 349 3.52 6.71 5.94
CA PRO A 349 3.50 5.39 5.31
C PRO A 349 2.16 5.16 4.63
N ALA A 350 2.17 4.85 3.33
CA ALA A 350 0.95 4.61 2.56
C ALA A 350 0.10 3.47 3.14
N ALA A 351 0.72 2.48 3.77
CA ALA A 351 0.04 1.47 4.59
C ALA A 351 0.33 1.75 6.08
N PRO A 352 -0.44 2.66 6.74
CA PRO A 352 -0.15 3.09 8.11
C PRO A 352 -0.42 2.00 9.15
N VAL A 353 -1.24 1.00 8.77
CA VAL A 353 -1.65 -0.13 9.61
C VAL A 353 -1.66 -1.42 8.78
N ILE A 354 -1.16 -2.50 9.35
CA ILE A 354 -1.12 -3.84 8.72
C ILE A 354 -1.81 -4.83 9.66
N GLY A 355 -2.91 -5.44 9.20
CA GLY A 355 -3.64 -6.45 9.97
C GLY A 355 -3.13 -7.87 9.75
N ARG A 356 -3.24 -8.69 10.78
CA ARG A 356 -3.06 -10.15 10.76
C ARG A 356 -4.06 -10.81 11.68
N SER A 357 -4.25 -12.12 11.53
CA SER A 357 -4.95 -12.96 12.51
C SER A 357 -4.02 -14.07 12.95
N SER A 358 -3.91 -14.29 14.26
CA SER A 358 -3.11 -15.39 14.81
C SER A 358 -3.81 -16.74 14.59
N VAL A 359 -3.06 -17.75 14.16
CA VAL A 359 -3.58 -19.13 13.99
C VAL A 359 -3.61 -19.87 15.32
N ALA A 360 -2.50 -19.82 16.03
CA ALA A 360 -2.34 -20.43 17.35
C ALA A 360 -1.92 -19.36 18.37
N ALA A 361 -2.16 -19.62 19.64
CA ALA A 361 -1.67 -18.75 20.69
C ALA A 361 -0.14 -18.67 20.65
N THR A 362 0.40 -17.47 20.83
CA THR A 362 1.84 -17.21 20.80
C THR A 362 2.19 -16.08 21.75
N GLU A 363 3.48 -15.85 21.96
CA GLU A 363 4.00 -14.74 22.74
C GLU A 363 4.70 -13.74 21.82
N VAL A 364 4.35 -12.46 21.91
CA VAL A 364 5.03 -11.35 21.21
C VAL A 364 5.43 -10.30 22.24
N GLY A 365 6.73 -9.99 22.32
CA GLY A 365 7.23 -8.99 23.26
C GLY A 365 6.92 -9.29 24.73
N GLY A 366 6.90 -10.56 25.14
CA GLY A 366 6.56 -10.99 26.48
C GLY A 366 5.05 -10.93 26.80
N VAL A 367 4.20 -10.79 25.78
CA VAL A 367 2.73 -10.72 25.93
C VAL A 367 2.08 -11.88 25.18
N THR A 368 1.15 -12.58 25.84
CA THR A 368 0.38 -13.66 25.21
C THR A 368 -0.66 -13.07 24.23
N ILE A 369 -0.62 -13.52 22.99
CA ILE A 369 -1.63 -13.28 21.95
C ILE A 369 -2.42 -14.57 21.77
N PRO A 370 -3.75 -14.59 22.01
CA PRO A 370 -4.58 -15.78 21.85
C PRO A 370 -4.67 -16.26 20.40
N ALA A 371 -5.05 -17.52 20.19
CA ALA A 371 -5.44 -18.01 18.87
C ALA A 371 -6.67 -17.27 18.34
N GLY A 372 -6.71 -16.97 17.05
CA GLY A 372 -7.80 -16.26 16.40
C GLY A 372 -7.85 -14.75 16.68
N ALA A 373 -6.87 -14.20 17.39
CA ALA A 373 -6.82 -12.77 17.69
C ALA A 373 -6.45 -11.92 16.47
N ASP A 374 -7.08 -10.75 16.36
CA ASP A 374 -6.65 -9.72 15.42
C ASP A 374 -5.38 -9.01 15.91
N VAL A 375 -4.32 -9.09 15.12
CA VAL A 375 -3.02 -8.49 15.41
C VAL A 375 -2.78 -7.32 14.47
N ILE A 376 -2.51 -6.17 15.04
CA ILE A 376 -2.27 -4.92 14.33
C ILE A 376 -0.81 -4.52 14.46
N LEU A 377 -0.15 -4.38 13.32
CA LEU A 377 1.14 -3.72 13.20
C LEU A 377 0.89 -2.30 12.67
N ALA A 378 1.48 -1.30 13.29
CA ALA A 378 1.27 0.08 12.89
C ALA A 378 2.59 0.73 12.46
N PRO A 379 2.96 0.67 11.15
CA PRO A 379 4.06 1.47 10.62
C PRO A 379 4.00 2.93 11.07
N TRP A 380 2.82 3.55 11.09
CA TRP A 380 2.60 4.89 11.61
C TRP A 380 3.21 5.14 13.01
N VAL A 381 3.10 4.16 13.90
CA VAL A 381 3.64 4.24 15.27
C VAL A 381 5.11 3.83 15.32
N THR A 382 5.45 2.67 14.72
CA THR A 382 6.82 2.14 14.75
C THR A 382 7.81 3.08 14.07
N HIS A 383 7.39 3.73 12.97
CA HIS A 383 8.21 4.72 12.26
C HIS A 383 8.35 6.06 13.03
N ARG A 384 7.65 6.21 14.15
CA ARG A 384 7.76 7.34 15.08
C ARG A 384 8.23 6.92 16.48
N HIS A 385 8.53 5.64 16.67
CA HIS A 385 8.91 5.13 17.97
C HIS A 385 10.23 5.74 18.43
N PRO A 386 10.29 6.42 19.62
CA PRO A 386 11.44 7.20 20.04
C PRO A 386 12.72 6.37 20.26
N ARG A 387 12.58 5.05 20.49
CA ARG A 387 13.72 4.12 20.57
C ARG A 387 14.52 4.04 19.27
N TYR A 388 13.87 4.22 18.12
CA TYR A 388 14.48 4.08 16.80
C TYR A 388 14.68 5.42 16.09
N TRP A 389 13.88 6.43 16.46
CA TRP A 389 13.77 7.70 15.77
C TRP A 389 13.82 8.88 16.75
N PRO A 390 15.01 9.45 17.02
CA PRO A 390 15.10 10.71 17.75
C PRO A 390 14.34 11.81 17.01
N ASP A 391 13.62 12.69 17.73
CA ASP A 391 12.76 13.75 17.17
C ASP A 391 11.86 13.21 16.03
N PRO A 392 10.96 12.25 16.34
CA PRO A 392 10.33 11.41 15.34
C PRO A 392 9.44 12.16 14.34
N ASP A 393 8.92 13.34 14.70
CA ASP A 393 8.04 14.12 13.83
C ASP A 393 8.79 15.12 12.94
N ARG A 394 10.09 15.29 13.16
CA ARG A 394 10.93 16.15 12.32
C ARG A 394 11.22 15.45 10.99
N PHE A 395 11.01 16.17 9.89
CA PHE A 395 11.47 15.75 8.56
C PHE A 395 12.97 15.91 8.43
N ASP A 396 13.69 14.81 8.24
CA ASP A 396 15.14 14.78 8.18
C ASP A 396 15.62 13.60 7.29
N PRO A 397 15.80 13.85 5.98
CA PRO A 397 16.25 12.82 5.04
C PRO A 397 17.58 12.15 5.39
N ASP A 398 18.47 12.86 6.12
CA ASP A 398 19.78 12.32 6.50
C ASP A 398 19.70 11.15 7.48
N ARG A 399 18.52 10.88 8.07
CA ARG A 399 18.24 9.64 8.81
C ARG A 399 18.41 8.38 7.96
N PHE A 400 18.34 8.51 6.64
CA PHE A 400 18.52 7.43 5.68
C PHE A 400 19.87 7.48 4.96
N ALA A 401 20.80 8.30 5.43
CA ALA A 401 22.20 8.17 5.03
C ALA A 401 22.75 6.79 5.48
N PRO A 402 23.65 6.16 4.70
CA PRO A 402 24.14 4.80 4.97
C PRO A 402 24.64 4.59 6.41
N GLU A 403 25.34 5.58 6.96
CA GLU A 403 25.91 5.53 8.32
C GLU A 403 24.81 5.57 9.40
N ALA A 404 23.76 6.35 9.18
CA ALA A 404 22.62 6.47 10.10
C ALA A 404 21.69 5.25 10.01
N GLU A 405 21.58 4.64 8.85
CA GLU A 405 20.73 3.46 8.61
C GLU A 405 21.37 2.18 9.18
N ALA A 406 22.70 2.05 9.14
CA ALA A 406 23.43 0.83 9.49
C ALA A 406 23.20 0.35 10.94
N GLY A 407 22.94 1.25 11.89
CA GLY A 407 22.68 0.91 13.30
C GLY A 407 21.20 0.68 13.65
N ARG A 408 20.28 0.82 12.71
CA ARG A 408 18.85 0.75 12.99
C ARG A 408 18.30 -0.65 12.72
N PRO A 409 17.45 -1.20 13.63
CA PRO A 409 16.77 -2.47 13.36
C PRO A 409 15.97 -2.42 12.06
N ARG A 410 16.06 -3.47 11.25
CA ARG A 410 15.42 -3.52 9.91
C ARG A 410 13.92 -3.19 9.95
N TYR A 411 13.19 -3.68 10.95
CA TYR A 411 11.76 -3.46 11.09
C TYR A 411 11.39 -2.19 11.87
N ALA A 412 12.34 -1.31 12.16
CA ALA A 412 12.04 0.06 12.57
C ALA A 412 11.48 0.88 11.39
N TRP A 413 11.73 0.44 10.14
CA TRP A 413 11.19 1.01 8.91
C TRP A 413 10.72 -0.11 7.98
N PHE A 414 9.41 -0.25 7.77
CA PHE A 414 8.81 -1.31 6.96
C PHE A 414 7.55 -0.87 6.19
N PRO A 415 7.62 0.23 5.40
CA PRO A 415 6.47 0.73 4.65
C PRO A 415 5.97 -0.28 3.60
N PHE A 416 6.82 -1.22 3.20
CA PHE A 416 6.52 -2.31 2.27
C PHE A 416 6.17 -3.63 2.97
N GLY A 417 5.91 -3.59 4.29
CA GLY A 417 5.71 -4.79 5.09
C GLY A 417 6.99 -5.61 5.26
N GLY A 418 6.87 -6.93 5.32
CA GLY A 418 8.03 -7.79 5.54
C GLY A 418 7.73 -9.27 5.38
N GLY A 419 8.79 -10.09 5.44
CA GLY A 419 8.73 -11.54 5.37
C GLY A 419 8.17 -12.08 4.04
N PRO A 420 7.58 -13.27 4.03
CA PRO A 420 7.06 -13.89 2.81
C PRO A 420 5.97 -13.07 2.11
N ARG A 421 5.27 -12.20 2.84
CA ARG A 421 4.18 -11.35 2.35
C ARG A 421 4.62 -9.89 2.10
N ALA A 422 5.93 -9.63 2.01
CA ALA A 422 6.46 -8.33 1.64
C ALA A 422 5.94 -7.87 0.28
N CYS A 423 5.81 -6.56 0.11
CA CYS A 423 5.35 -5.94 -1.13
C CYS A 423 6.20 -6.41 -2.31
N ILE A 424 5.53 -6.92 -3.35
CA ILE A 424 6.20 -7.37 -4.58
C ILE A 424 6.62 -6.18 -5.44
N GLY A 425 5.87 -5.08 -5.36
CA GLY A 425 6.10 -3.85 -6.11
C GLY A 425 7.06 -2.85 -5.46
N GLN A 426 7.81 -3.25 -4.40
CA GLN A 426 8.70 -2.31 -3.70
C GLN A 426 9.68 -1.62 -4.64
N HIS A 427 10.39 -2.38 -5.49
CA HIS A 427 11.35 -1.80 -6.43
C HIS A 427 10.66 -0.90 -7.46
N PHE A 428 9.47 -1.32 -7.93
CA PHE A 428 8.66 -0.55 -8.84
C PHE A 428 8.24 0.81 -8.25
N SER A 429 7.65 0.82 -7.05
CA SER A 429 7.24 2.06 -6.37
C SER A 429 8.41 3.00 -6.12
N MET A 430 9.58 2.48 -5.73
CA MET A 430 10.78 3.29 -5.53
C MET A 430 11.29 3.89 -6.85
N LEU A 431 11.33 3.09 -7.93
CA LEU A 431 11.74 3.55 -9.26
C LEU A 431 10.82 4.65 -9.78
N GLU A 432 9.52 4.39 -9.76
CA GLU A 432 8.49 5.33 -10.19
C GLU A 432 8.60 6.64 -9.43
N SER A 433 8.68 6.57 -8.10
CA SER A 433 8.74 7.77 -7.26
C SER A 433 10.01 8.58 -7.49
N VAL A 434 11.18 7.95 -7.61
CA VAL A 434 12.44 8.67 -7.82
C VAL A 434 12.47 9.33 -9.20
N ILE A 435 12.01 8.65 -10.27
CA ILE A 435 11.94 9.22 -11.61
C ILE A 435 10.97 10.42 -11.63
N ALA A 436 9.77 10.25 -11.09
CA ALA A 436 8.76 11.30 -11.06
C ALA A 436 9.25 12.52 -10.26
N LEU A 437 9.76 12.33 -9.05
CA LEU A 437 10.30 13.42 -8.22
C LEU A 437 11.47 14.12 -8.90
N ALA A 438 12.38 13.38 -9.54
CA ALA A 438 13.52 13.97 -10.25
C ALA A 438 13.07 14.89 -11.38
N MET A 439 12.09 14.48 -12.18
CA MET A 439 11.56 15.29 -13.28
C MET A 439 10.78 16.50 -12.78
N LEU A 440 9.89 16.31 -11.77
CA LEU A 440 9.07 17.37 -11.20
C LEU A 440 9.93 18.47 -10.55
N LEU A 441 10.92 18.08 -9.74
CA LEU A 441 11.81 19.02 -9.03
C LEU A 441 12.83 19.68 -9.94
N ARG A 442 13.16 19.09 -11.09
CA ARG A 442 14.00 19.74 -12.10
C ARG A 442 13.30 20.93 -12.75
N GLU A 443 12.01 20.76 -13.07
CA GLU A 443 11.25 21.77 -13.82
C GLU A 443 10.59 22.81 -12.91
N TYR A 444 10.21 22.43 -11.69
CA TYR A 444 9.44 23.29 -10.80
C TYR A 444 10.02 23.39 -9.39
N GLU A 445 9.86 24.56 -8.81
CA GLU A 445 9.99 24.81 -7.38
C GLU A 445 8.60 24.78 -6.74
N PHE A 446 8.50 24.16 -5.57
CA PHE A 446 7.26 23.98 -4.82
C PHE A 446 7.29 24.79 -3.53
N GLU A 447 6.20 25.51 -3.25
CA GLU A 447 5.95 26.22 -1.99
C GLU A 447 4.61 25.78 -1.44
N ALA A 448 4.55 25.32 -0.19
CA ALA A 448 3.32 24.85 0.42
C ALA A 448 2.34 26.00 0.64
N VAL A 449 1.13 25.85 0.10
CA VAL A 449 -0.02 26.73 0.40
C VAL A 449 -0.75 26.19 1.61
N ASP A 450 -1.04 24.88 1.62
CA ASP A 450 -1.60 24.19 2.77
C ASP A 450 -0.44 23.65 3.62
N VAL A 451 -0.22 24.24 4.79
CA VAL A 451 0.92 23.87 5.67
C VAL A 451 0.59 22.61 6.47
N ASP A 452 -0.59 22.56 7.06
CA ASP A 452 -1.09 21.43 7.83
C ASP A 452 -2.12 20.67 6.99
N VAL A 453 -1.75 19.45 6.60
CA VAL A 453 -2.61 18.58 5.80
C VAL A 453 -3.10 17.45 6.71
N PRO A 454 -4.39 17.47 7.12
CA PRO A 454 -4.97 16.37 7.86
C PRO A 454 -4.91 15.08 7.06
N VAL A 455 -4.81 13.95 7.76
CA VAL A 455 -4.78 12.63 7.13
C VAL A 455 -5.95 11.78 7.58
N SER A 456 -6.44 10.94 6.68
CA SER A 456 -7.44 9.93 6.96
C SER A 456 -6.91 8.54 6.62
N VAL A 457 -7.42 7.53 7.32
CA VAL A 457 -7.07 6.13 7.08
C VAL A 457 -8.16 5.48 6.27
N GLY A 458 -7.83 5.18 5.02
CA GLY A 458 -8.59 4.34 4.13
C GLY A 458 -8.08 2.90 4.10
N ILE A 459 -8.09 2.27 2.94
CA ILE A 459 -7.24 1.09 2.65
C ILE A 459 -5.78 1.54 2.71
N THR A 460 -5.51 2.74 2.22
CA THR A 460 -4.25 3.46 2.30
C THR A 460 -4.39 4.74 3.11
N LEU A 461 -3.28 5.35 3.50
CA LEU A 461 -3.24 6.70 4.05
C LEU A 461 -3.58 7.70 2.95
N ARG A 462 -4.49 8.63 3.23
CA ARG A 462 -4.87 9.71 2.30
C ARG A 462 -4.84 11.06 3.02
N THR A 463 -4.71 12.12 2.25
CA THR A 463 -4.99 13.47 2.74
C THR A 463 -6.50 13.63 2.95
N ASP A 464 -6.88 14.33 4.00
CA ASP A 464 -8.28 14.71 4.29
C ASP A 464 -8.49 16.16 3.87
N GLY A 465 -8.52 16.37 2.56
CA GLY A 465 -8.61 17.66 1.92
C GLY A 465 -7.46 17.92 0.93
N PRO A 466 -7.48 19.07 0.26
CA PRO A 466 -6.50 19.43 -0.75
C PRO A 466 -5.10 19.64 -0.13
N THR A 467 -4.08 19.28 -0.90
CA THR A 467 -2.67 19.49 -0.57
C THR A 467 -2.06 20.44 -1.59
N ARG A 468 -2.44 21.70 -1.51
CA ARG A 468 -2.06 22.70 -2.50
C ARG A 468 -0.63 23.18 -2.31
N CYS A 469 0.09 23.20 -3.42
CA CYS A 469 1.39 23.84 -3.55
C CYS A 469 1.36 24.89 -4.67
N ARG A 470 1.98 26.03 -4.41
CA ARG A 470 2.33 26.95 -5.47
C ARG A 470 3.53 26.38 -6.20
N ILE A 471 3.45 26.32 -7.52
CA ILE A 471 4.55 25.87 -8.36
C ILE A 471 5.11 27.05 -9.14
N ARG A 472 6.44 27.13 -9.21
CA ARG A 472 7.16 28.12 -10.00
C ARG A 472 8.10 27.40 -10.96
N ARG A 473 7.85 27.59 -12.26
CA ARG A 473 8.75 27.02 -13.27
C ARG A 473 10.13 27.64 -13.13
N LEU A 474 11.15 26.83 -13.23
CA LEU A 474 12.53 27.25 -13.19
C LEU A 474 12.96 27.68 -14.59
N ALA A 475 13.75 28.76 -14.66
CA ALA A 475 14.43 29.12 -15.89
C ALA A 475 15.48 28.01 -16.16
N GLY A 476 15.41 27.41 -17.34
CA GLY A 476 16.38 26.42 -17.81
C GLY A 476 17.78 27.03 -17.97
#